data_a52fc8144c0dfc915c0a03ed2ae348d5
#
_entry.id   a52fc8144c0dfc915c0a03ed2ae348d5
#
_cell.length_a   1.000
_cell.length_b   1.000
_cell.length_c   1.000
_cell.angle_alpha   90.00
_cell.angle_beta   90.00
_cell.angle_gamma   90.00
#
_symmetry.space_group_name_H-M   'P 1'
#
loop_
_entity.id
_entity.type
_entity.pdbx_description
1 polymer ?
#
loop_
_entity_poly.entity_id
_entity_poly.type
_entity_poly.pdbx_seq_one_letter_code
_entity_poly.pdbx_strand_id
1 'polypeptide(L)'
;MFNQLGVIGCGLMGGSFALALKRGGLVKRVIGYSKSPSTTERAKKLGVIDDAAESALLAVSGSDIVLIAVPVAATEATFRAIRHLVEPGSTKRDVVDAARRVLKERVMHFVPAHPIAGKEAGGVHQADATLYQGRQVILTPLTSTDPALVHKATEVWSAIGSQVLRMSPENHDAAFAAVSHLPHLLAFAYFSAVARQPSGQDYLSLAGPGFRDFTRIAASDPAVWRDILISNREEIFKQSLRFRHTLDALEHVIRSGNVEALEDLIRQAADARANWQMGAANKTPGAR
;
A
#
# COMPACT_ATOMS: atom_id res chain seq x y z
N MET A 1 -17.54 8.53 -17.70
CA MET A 1 -18.30 9.01 -16.54
C MET A 1 -19.17 7.87 -16.01
N PHE A 2 -19.06 7.57 -14.71
CA PHE A 2 -19.84 6.52 -14.05
C PHE A 2 -21.12 7.11 -13.46
N ASN A 3 -22.21 6.34 -13.45
CA ASN A 3 -23.42 6.76 -12.75
C ASN A 3 -23.28 6.56 -11.26
N GLN A 4 -22.72 5.42 -10.84
CA GLN A 4 -22.56 5.09 -9.42
C GLN A 4 -21.23 4.42 -9.11
N LEU A 5 -20.58 4.87 -8.03
CA LEU A 5 -19.45 4.21 -7.37
C LEU A 5 -19.93 3.58 -6.07
N GLY A 6 -19.65 2.30 -5.90
CA GLY A 6 -19.74 1.63 -4.60
C GLY A 6 -18.39 1.65 -3.87
N VAL A 7 -18.38 2.12 -2.63
CA VAL A 7 -17.15 2.13 -1.79
C VAL A 7 -17.34 1.24 -0.58
N ILE A 8 -16.51 0.20 -0.47
CA ILE A 8 -16.41 -0.61 0.74
C ILE A 8 -15.12 -0.25 1.46
N GLY A 9 -15.25 0.39 2.63
CA GLY A 9 -14.13 0.97 3.36
C GLY A 9 -13.99 2.47 3.12
N CYS A 10 -14.86 3.27 3.76
CA CYS A 10 -14.92 4.74 3.64
C CYS A 10 -13.87 5.46 4.51
N GLY A 11 -12.70 4.83 4.75
CA GLY A 11 -11.59 5.44 5.48
C GLY A 11 -10.81 6.46 4.63
N LEU A 12 -9.53 6.70 5.01
CA LEU A 12 -8.64 7.61 4.27
C LEU A 12 -8.59 7.27 2.77
N MET A 13 -8.25 6.04 2.43
CA MET A 13 -8.02 5.63 1.04
C MET A 13 -9.31 5.62 0.22
N GLY A 14 -10.34 4.91 0.69
CA GLY A 14 -11.63 4.84 -0.01
C GLY A 14 -12.32 6.19 -0.11
N GLY A 15 -12.27 6.98 0.96
CA GLY A 15 -12.84 8.34 0.97
C GLY A 15 -12.10 9.28 0.02
N SER A 16 -10.77 9.23 -0.02
CA SER A 16 -9.98 10.05 -0.96
C SER A 16 -10.25 9.70 -2.41
N PHE A 17 -10.44 8.41 -2.74
CA PHE A 17 -10.78 7.99 -4.09
C PHE A 17 -12.18 8.50 -4.50
N ALA A 18 -13.17 8.38 -3.61
CA ALA A 18 -14.51 8.91 -3.85
C ALA A 18 -14.48 10.42 -4.10
N LEU A 19 -13.78 11.17 -3.24
CA LEU A 19 -13.62 12.63 -3.40
C LEU A 19 -12.90 13.00 -4.70
N ALA A 20 -11.86 12.25 -5.08
CA ALA A 20 -11.11 12.49 -6.32
C ALA A 20 -12.00 12.29 -7.56
N LEU A 21 -12.80 11.22 -7.60
CA LEU A 21 -13.74 10.98 -8.70
C LEU A 21 -14.86 12.04 -8.74
N LYS A 22 -15.41 12.42 -7.60
CA LYS A 22 -16.41 13.51 -7.53
C LYS A 22 -15.83 14.82 -8.04
N ARG A 23 -14.65 15.21 -7.58
CA ARG A 23 -13.95 16.43 -8.01
C ARG A 23 -13.65 16.44 -9.51
N GLY A 24 -13.28 15.28 -10.07
CA GLY A 24 -13.01 15.12 -11.49
C GLY A 24 -14.28 15.02 -12.36
N GLY A 25 -15.49 15.06 -11.78
CA GLY A 25 -16.75 14.85 -12.51
C GLY A 25 -16.87 13.45 -13.13
N LEU A 26 -16.12 12.47 -12.59
CA LEU A 26 -16.04 11.11 -13.14
C LEU A 26 -17.16 10.20 -12.61
N VAL A 27 -17.83 10.59 -11.54
CA VAL A 27 -18.95 9.85 -10.95
C VAL A 27 -20.09 10.81 -10.56
N LYS A 28 -21.34 10.36 -10.73
CA LYS A 28 -22.53 11.14 -10.36
C LYS A 28 -22.94 10.90 -8.91
N ARG A 29 -22.80 9.66 -8.41
CA ARG A 29 -23.25 9.25 -7.08
C ARG A 29 -22.27 8.27 -6.46
N VAL A 30 -22.05 8.41 -5.15
CA VAL A 30 -21.20 7.51 -4.37
C VAL A 30 -21.99 6.90 -3.23
N ILE A 31 -22.08 5.57 -3.19
CA ILE A 31 -22.66 4.82 -2.08
C ILE A 31 -21.55 4.16 -1.30
N GLY A 32 -21.52 4.35 0.02
CA GLY A 32 -20.46 3.85 0.86
C GLY A 32 -20.93 2.91 1.96
N TYR A 33 -20.06 1.95 2.29
CA TYR A 33 -20.22 1.05 3.44
C TYR A 33 -18.89 0.90 4.18
N SER A 34 -18.96 0.86 5.49
CA SER A 34 -17.84 0.46 6.37
C SER A 34 -18.36 -0.42 7.48
N LYS A 35 -17.50 -1.35 7.96
CA LYS A 35 -17.84 -2.23 9.09
C LYS A 35 -18.26 -1.44 10.36
N SER A 36 -17.68 -0.23 10.54
CA SER A 36 -18.10 0.70 11.58
C SER A 36 -19.14 1.68 11.01
N PRO A 37 -20.39 1.65 11.48
CA PRO A 37 -21.45 2.56 11.04
C PRO A 37 -21.07 4.03 11.25
N SER A 38 -20.40 4.36 12.34
CA SER A 38 -19.95 5.73 12.63
C SER A 38 -18.98 6.28 11.57
N THR A 39 -18.17 5.41 10.94
CA THR A 39 -17.30 5.82 9.80
C THR A 39 -18.14 6.15 8.57
N THR A 40 -19.15 5.34 8.26
CA THR A 40 -20.02 5.55 7.11
C THR A 40 -20.88 6.80 7.28
N GLU A 41 -21.45 7.00 8.47
CA GLU A 41 -22.22 8.21 8.80
C GLU A 41 -21.36 9.47 8.69
N ARG A 42 -20.14 9.41 9.21
CA ARG A 42 -19.18 10.53 9.12
C ARG A 42 -18.80 10.82 7.68
N ALA A 43 -18.56 9.78 6.87
CA ALA A 43 -18.28 9.94 5.44
C ALA A 43 -19.43 10.65 4.71
N LYS A 44 -20.67 10.33 5.04
CA LYS A 44 -21.85 11.01 4.50
C LYS A 44 -21.93 12.47 4.97
N LYS A 45 -21.75 12.73 6.27
CA LYS A 45 -21.75 14.11 6.81
C LYS A 45 -20.65 15.00 6.21
N LEU A 46 -19.51 14.43 5.86
CA LEU A 46 -18.38 15.13 5.23
C LEU A 46 -18.54 15.25 3.69
N GLY A 47 -19.62 14.75 3.11
CA GLY A 47 -19.85 14.78 1.66
C GLY A 47 -18.93 13.85 0.86
N VAL A 48 -18.22 12.94 1.53
CA VAL A 48 -17.35 11.95 0.90
C VAL A 48 -18.19 10.96 0.10
N ILE A 49 -19.29 10.48 0.69
CA ILE A 49 -20.30 9.64 0.06
C ILE A 49 -21.64 10.36 0.04
N ASP A 50 -22.49 10.03 -0.90
CA ASP A 50 -23.83 10.61 -1.01
C ASP A 50 -24.83 9.83 -0.16
N ASP A 51 -24.68 8.48 -0.12
CA ASP A 51 -25.52 7.61 0.69
C ASP A 51 -24.69 6.56 1.45
N ALA A 52 -25.18 6.28 2.65
CA ALA A 52 -24.68 5.21 3.52
C ALA A 52 -25.48 3.93 3.29
N ALA A 53 -24.80 2.84 2.96
CA ALA A 53 -25.44 1.53 2.83
C ALA A 53 -25.35 0.75 4.14
N GLU A 54 -26.37 -0.07 4.42
CA GLU A 54 -26.42 -0.93 5.60
C GLU A 54 -25.55 -2.18 5.48
N SER A 55 -25.16 -2.54 4.23
CA SER A 55 -24.30 -3.69 3.96
C SER A 55 -23.37 -3.46 2.78
N ALA A 56 -22.30 -4.24 2.70
CA ALA A 56 -21.38 -4.22 1.56
C ALA A 56 -22.13 -4.56 0.25
N LEU A 57 -23.07 -5.49 0.29
CA LEU A 57 -23.87 -5.88 -0.88
C LEU A 57 -24.70 -4.71 -1.40
N LEU A 58 -25.37 -3.98 -0.52
CA LEU A 58 -26.17 -2.81 -0.88
C LEU A 58 -25.30 -1.66 -1.41
N ALA A 59 -24.09 -1.49 -0.87
CA ALA A 59 -23.18 -0.46 -1.34
C ALA A 59 -22.72 -0.67 -2.79
N VAL A 60 -22.66 -1.90 -3.25
CA VAL A 60 -22.19 -2.23 -4.61
C VAL A 60 -23.34 -2.50 -5.60
N SER A 61 -24.55 -2.68 -5.10
CA SER A 61 -25.72 -2.92 -5.95
C SER A 61 -25.98 -1.76 -6.90
N GLY A 62 -26.05 -2.05 -8.19
CA GLY A 62 -26.25 -1.03 -9.24
C GLY A 62 -25.05 -0.12 -9.49
N SER A 63 -23.86 -0.44 -8.98
CA SER A 63 -22.64 0.35 -9.22
C SER A 63 -21.96 -0.05 -10.52
N ASP A 64 -21.54 0.96 -11.30
CA ASP A 64 -20.73 0.78 -12.52
C ASP A 64 -19.27 0.46 -12.17
N ILE A 65 -18.82 0.90 -11.02
CA ILE A 65 -17.48 0.68 -10.48
C ILE A 65 -17.56 0.47 -8.97
N VAL A 66 -16.74 -0.44 -8.45
CA VAL A 66 -16.66 -0.74 -7.03
C VAL A 66 -15.23 -0.59 -6.56
N LEU A 67 -15.02 0.17 -5.48
CA LEU A 67 -13.77 0.22 -4.76
C LEU A 67 -13.88 -0.56 -3.45
N ILE A 68 -12.93 -1.47 -3.22
CA ILE A 68 -12.75 -2.16 -1.95
C ILE A 68 -11.48 -1.63 -1.30
N ALA A 69 -11.59 -0.85 -0.25
CA ALA A 69 -10.51 -0.19 0.47
C ALA A 69 -10.52 -0.60 1.96
N VAL A 70 -10.53 -1.91 2.18
CA VAL A 70 -10.53 -2.52 3.52
C VAL A 70 -9.15 -3.06 3.89
N PRO A 71 -8.83 -3.26 5.19
CA PRO A 71 -7.63 -3.97 5.60
C PRO A 71 -7.52 -5.35 4.95
N VAL A 72 -6.28 -5.81 4.68
CA VAL A 72 -6.01 -7.10 4.00
C VAL A 72 -6.78 -8.26 4.65
N ALA A 73 -6.74 -8.36 5.98
CA ALA A 73 -7.43 -9.40 6.72
C ALA A 73 -8.97 -9.40 6.54
N ALA A 74 -9.58 -8.28 6.16
CA ALA A 74 -11.01 -8.17 5.92
C ALA A 74 -11.42 -8.46 4.47
N THR A 75 -10.46 -8.61 3.57
CA THR A 75 -10.74 -8.69 2.12
C THR A 75 -11.52 -9.94 1.73
N GLU A 76 -11.14 -11.11 2.24
CA GLU A 76 -11.84 -12.36 1.93
C GLU A 76 -13.30 -12.33 2.40
N ALA A 77 -13.56 -11.83 3.61
CA ALA A 77 -14.91 -11.67 4.12
C ALA A 77 -15.72 -10.68 3.27
N THR A 78 -15.09 -9.62 2.80
CA THR A 78 -15.71 -8.64 1.90
C THR A 78 -16.08 -9.28 0.56
N PHE A 79 -15.17 -10.03 -0.07
CA PHE A 79 -15.48 -10.76 -1.30
C PHE A 79 -16.64 -11.75 -1.10
N ARG A 80 -16.68 -12.47 0.01
CA ARG A 80 -17.79 -13.38 0.32
C ARG A 80 -19.14 -12.65 0.42
N ALA A 81 -19.16 -11.46 1.01
CA ALA A 81 -20.36 -10.65 1.17
C ALA A 81 -20.93 -10.15 -0.18
N ILE A 82 -20.06 -9.90 -1.14
CA ILE A 82 -20.43 -9.26 -2.41
C ILE A 82 -20.28 -10.18 -3.64
N ARG A 83 -19.89 -11.44 -3.47
CA ARG A 83 -19.56 -12.40 -4.52
C ARG A 83 -20.59 -12.54 -5.63
N HIS A 84 -21.82 -12.13 -5.39
CA HIS A 84 -22.89 -12.22 -6.37
C HIS A 84 -22.98 -11.02 -7.32
N LEU A 85 -22.30 -9.90 -7.02
CA LEU A 85 -22.44 -8.63 -7.75
C LEU A 85 -21.11 -8.00 -8.23
N VAL A 86 -19.92 -8.58 -7.93
CA VAL A 86 -18.69 -7.81 -7.79
C VAL A 86 -17.79 -7.64 -8.96
N GLU A 87 -17.21 -6.44 -8.90
CA GLU A 87 -15.85 -6.06 -9.34
C GLU A 87 -15.14 -5.23 -8.25
N PRO A 88 -13.83 -5.11 -8.22
CA PRO A 88 -12.82 -5.54 -7.28
C PRO A 88 -12.12 -4.48 -6.41
N GLY A 89 -11.20 -4.93 -5.56
CA GLY A 89 -10.27 -4.12 -4.78
C GLY A 89 -8.98 -4.82 -4.34
N SER A 90 -8.10 -4.23 -3.68
CA SER A 90 -6.65 -4.20 -3.57
C SER A 90 -5.97 -5.12 -2.51
N THR A 91 -4.75 -5.49 -2.76
CA THR A 91 -3.54 -6.14 -2.21
C THR A 91 -3.31 -7.60 -2.62
N LYS A 92 -2.00 -8.05 -2.75
CA LYS A 92 -1.63 -8.74 -3.98
C LYS A 92 -1.68 -10.25 -3.92
N ARG A 93 -0.86 -10.94 -3.13
CA ARG A 93 -0.90 -12.40 -3.14
C ARG A 93 -2.08 -12.94 -2.35
N ASP A 94 -2.23 -12.59 -1.09
CA ASP A 94 -3.31 -13.08 -0.23
C ASP A 94 -4.68 -12.61 -0.71
N VAL A 95 -4.76 -11.39 -1.25
CA VAL A 95 -5.99 -10.86 -1.83
C VAL A 95 -6.32 -11.48 -3.17
N VAL A 96 -5.33 -11.73 -4.01
CA VAL A 96 -5.49 -12.45 -5.26
C VAL A 96 -5.97 -13.88 -4.98
N ASP A 97 -5.39 -14.56 -4.01
CA ASP A 97 -5.81 -15.92 -3.65
C ASP A 97 -7.18 -15.93 -2.99
N ALA A 98 -7.50 -14.95 -2.15
CA ALA A 98 -8.85 -14.76 -1.63
C ALA A 98 -9.85 -14.46 -2.74
N ALA A 99 -9.50 -13.59 -3.70
CA ALA A 99 -10.32 -13.31 -4.88
C ALA A 99 -10.55 -14.57 -5.72
N ARG A 100 -9.49 -15.33 -6.04
CA ARG A 100 -9.61 -16.59 -6.79
C ARG A 100 -10.52 -17.61 -6.07
N ARG A 101 -10.32 -17.79 -4.76
CA ARG A 101 -11.13 -18.73 -3.95
C ARG A 101 -12.61 -18.35 -3.90
N VAL A 102 -12.91 -17.07 -3.78
CA VAL A 102 -14.27 -16.58 -3.53
C VAL A 102 -15.00 -16.20 -4.82
N LEU A 103 -14.34 -15.47 -5.72
CA LEU A 103 -14.93 -14.93 -6.94
C LEU A 103 -14.94 -15.95 -8.09
N LYS A 104 -14.07 -16.97 -8.03
CA LYS A 104 -13.95 -18.02 -9.07
C LYS A 104 -13.79 -17.41 -10.47
N GLU A 105 -14.69 -17.68 -11.40
CA GLU A 105 -14.64 -17.15 -12.76
C GLU A 105 -14.74 -15.61 -12.79
N ARG A 106 -15.44 -15.00 -11.84
CA ARG A 106 -15.57 -13.53 -11.76
C ARG A 106 -14.29 -12.82 -11.35
N VAL A 107 -13.23 -13.55 -10.99
CA VAL A 107 -11.92 -12.96 -10.74
C VAL A 107 -11.36 -12.22 -11.96
N MET A 108 -11.86 -12.53 -13.16
CA MET A 108 -11.50 -11.81 -14.40
C MET A 108 -11.88 -10.32 -14.34
N HIS A 109 -12.87 -9.95 -13.54
CA HIS A 109 -13.29 -8.57 -13.35
C HIS A 109 -12.49 -7.83 -12.27
N PHE A 110 -11.56 -8.51 -11.61
CA PHE A 110 -10.77 -7.98 -10.52
C PHE A 110 -9.46 -7.36 -11.00
N VAL A 111 -9.27 -6.04 -10.76
CA VAL A 111 -8.03 -5.32 -11.03
C VAL A 111 -7.38 -4.90 -9.71
N PRO A 112 -6.44 -5.69 -9.16
CA PRO A 112 -5.75 -5.31 -7.93
C PRO A 112 -4.94 -4.04 -8.16
N ALA A 113 -5.06 -3.07 -7.24
CA ALA A 113 -4.35 -1.80 -7.29
C ALA A 113 -3.66 -1.48 -5.95
N HIS A 114 -2.49 -0.87 -5.99
CA HIS A 114 -1.78 -0.35 -4.84
C HIS A 114 -1.40 1.12 -5.05
N PRO A 115 -2.19 2.04 -4.54
CA PRO A 115 -1.78 3.44 -4.49
C PRO A 115 -0.62 3.60 -3.50
N ILE A 116 0.49 4.15 -3.98
CA ILE A 116 1.65 4.50 -3.14
C ILE A 116 1.41 5.89 -2.58
N ALA A 117 0.39 5.98 -1.75
CA ALA A 117 -0.07 7.19 -1.12
C ALA A 117 -0.58 6.87 0.30
N GLY A 118 -0.51 7.85 1.19
CA GLY A 118 -0.98 7.69 2.57
C GLY A 118 -0.71 8.96 3.36
N LYS A 119 -1.27 9.00 4.57
CA LYS A 119 -1.00 10.00 5.61
C LYS A 119 -0.66 9.24 6.89
N GLU A 120 0.04 9.88 7.81
CA GLU A 120 0.38 9.28 9.12
C GLU A 120 -0.88 8.98 9.94
N ALA A 121 -1.90 9.83 9.82
CA ALA A 121 -3.19 9.62 10.45
C ALA A 121 -4.20 9.00 9.47
N GLY A 122 -4.92 7.99 9.94
CA GLY A 122 -5.99 7.33 9.20
C GLY A 122 -7.38 7.93 9.44
N GLY A 123 -8.39 7.32 8.82
CA GLY A 123 -9.79 7.68 9.01
C GLY A 123 -10.36 8.61 7.94
N VAL A 124 -11.69 8.69 7.88
CA VAL A 124 -12.40 9.44 6.83
C VAL A 124 -12.20 10.96 6.92
N HIS A 125 -11.93 11.49 8.12
CA HIS A 125 -11.66 12.91 8.33
C HIS A 125 -10.33 13.38 7.70
N GLN A 126 -9.45 12.45 7.35
CA GLN A 126 -8.21 12.71 6.63
C GLN A 126 -8.35 12.52 5.12
N ALA A 127 -9.54 12.11 4.64
CA ALA A 127 -9.78 11.91 3.21
C ALA A 127 -9.56 13.22 2.43
N ASP A 128 -8.93 13.10 1.26
CA ASP A 128 -8.42 14.23 0.49
C ASP A 128 -8.50 13.92 -1.00
N ALA A 129 -9.22 14.74 -1.75
CA ALA A 129 -9.40 14.59 -3.19
C ALA A 129 -8.09 14.69 -4.00
N THR A 130 -7.02 15.18 -3.38
CA THR A 130 -5.69 15.32 -4.02
C THR A 130 -4.70 14.24 -3.60
N LEU A 131 -5.09 13.31 -2.71
CA LEU A 131 -4.19 12.31 -2.14
C LEU A 131 -3.40 11.53 -3.19
N TYR A 132 -4.01 11.27 -4.33
CA TYR A 132 -3.45 10.45 -5.41
C TYR A 132 -2.74 11.26 -6.50
N GLN A 133 -2.82 12.58 -6.49
CA GLN A 133 -2.19 13.43 -7.52
C GLN A 133 -0.67 13.30 -7.50
N GLY A 134 -0.08 12.99 -8.65
CA GLY A 134 1.35 12.75 -8.81
C GLY A 134 1.86 11.48 -8.14
N ARG A 135 0.99 10.68 -7.48
CA ARG A 135 1.38 9.45 -6.80
C ARG A 135 1.35 8.27 -7.75
N GLN A 136 2.25 7.32 -7.51
CA GLN A 136 2.24 6.05 -8.24
C GLN A 136 1.07 5.18 -7.77
N VAL A 137 0.43 4.51 -8.73
CA VAL A 137 -0.54 3.44 -8.49
C VAL A 137 -0.09 2.21 -9.25
N ILE A 138 0.13 1.13 -8.54
CA ILE A 138 0.60 -0.11 -9.13
C ILE A 138 -0.60 -1.04 -9.34
N LEU A 139 -0.90 -1.33 -10.60
CA LEU A 139 -1.86 -2.36 -10.96
C LEU A 139 -1.14 -3.70 -11.07
N THR A 140 -1.71 -4.73 -10.45
CA THR A 140 -1.17 -6.10 -10.50
C THR A 140 -2.21 -7.06 -11.07
N PRO A 141 -2.60 -6.90 -12.36
CA PRO A 141 -3.60 -7.76 -12.98
C PRO A 141 -3.15 -9.21 -12.99
N LEU A 142 -4.11 -10.11 -12.83
CA LEU A 142 -3.89 -11.54 -13.01
C LEU A 142 -3.85 -11.88 -14.49
N THR A 143 -3.32 -13.06 -14.82
CA THR A 143 -3.40 -13.59 -16.19
C THR A 143 -4.84 -13.79 -16.68
N SER A 144 -5.77 -13.99 -15.74
CA SER A 144 -7.21 -14.10 -16.00
C SER A 144 -7.96 -12.78 -15.99
N THR A 145 -7.34 -11.66 -15.59
CA THR A 145 -8.01 -10.36 -15.58
C THR A 145 -8.28 -9.88 -17.00
N ASP A 146 -9.50 -9.41 -17.24
CA ASP A 146 -9.88 -8.86 -18.56
C ASP A 146 -9.02 -7.62 -18.91
N PRO A 147 -8.30 -7.63 -20.03
CA PRO A 147 -7.46 -6.52 -20.45
C PRO A 147 -8.23 -5.19 -20.61
N ALA A 148 -9.51 -5.24 -21.00
CA ALA A 148 -10.33 -4.04 -21.13
C ALA A 148 -10.58 -3.38 -19.76
N LEU A 149 -10.75 -4.18 -18.70
CA LEU A 149 -10.91 -3.66 -17.35
C LEU A 149 -9.59 -3.13 -16.78
N VAL A 150 -8.45 -3.74 -17.12
CA VAL A 150 -7.13 -3.19 -16.78
C VAL A 150 -6.91 -1.83 -17.44
N HIS A 151 -7.34 -1.68 -18.69
CA HIS A 151 -7.29 -0.40 -19.40
C HIS A 151 -8.17 0.64 -18.71
N LYS A 152 -9.43 0.30 -18.43
CA LYS A 152 -10.39 1.16 -17.73
C LYS A 152 -9.90 1.58 -16.34
N ALA A 153 -9.32 0.66 -15.57
CA ALA A 153 -8.71 0.99 -14.28
C ALA A 153 -7.54 1.97 -14.45
N THR A 154 -6.71 1.78 -15.49
CA THR A 154 -5.61 2.70 -15.82
C THR A 154 -6.15 4.10 -16.12
N GLU A 155 -7.19 4.21 -16.94
CA GLU A 155 -7.82 5.50 -17.26
C GLU A 155 -8.36 6.20 -16.00
N VAL A 156 -9.08 5.46 -15.14
CA VAL A 156 -9.64 6.00 -13.89
C VAL A 156 -8.56 6.58 -12.98
N TRP A 157 -7.51 5.80 -12.71
CA TRP A 157 -6.42 6.26 -11.86
C TRP A 157 -5.65 7.43 -12.48
N SER A 158 -5.42 7.41 -13.80
CA SER A 158 -4.77 8.51 -14.51
C SER A 158 -5.62 9.79 -14.50
N ALA A 159 -6.95 9.66 -14.65
CA ALA A 159 -7.87 10.79 -14.64
C ALA A 159 -7.93 11.54 -13.30
N ILE A 160 -7.61 10.86 -12.18
CA ILE A 160 -7.46 11.51 -10.87
C ILE A 160 -6.02 11.96 -10.57
N GLY A 161 -5.16 11.93 -11.59
CA GLY A 161 -3.79 12.48 -11.52
C GLY A 161 -2.70 11.50 -11.08
N SER A 162 -2.98 10.19 -11.01
CA SER A 162 -1.99 9.18 -10.63
C SER A 162 -1.08 8.77 -11.79
N GLN A 163 0.13 8.35 -11.45
CA GLN A 163 1.06 7.68 -12.37
C GLN A 163 0.85 6.16 -12.28
N VAL A 164 0.26 5.56 -13.29
CA VAL A 164 -0.09 4.14 -13.26
C VAL A 164 1.05 3.28 -13.77
N LEU A 165 1.48 2.32 -12.96
CA LEU A 165 2.45 1.28 -13.29
C LEU A 165 1.76 -0.08 -13.31
N ARG A 166 2.31 -1.04 -14.09
CA ARG A 166 1.83 -2.42 -14.13
C ARG A 166 2.97 -3.38 -13.85
N MET A 167 2.72 -4.37 -13.01
CA MET A 167 3.65 -5.47 -12.77
C MET A 167 2.89 -6.72 -12.30
N SER A 168 3.57 -7.87 -12.24
CA SER A 168 2.95 -9.06 -11.66
C SER A 168 2.82 -8.93 -10.13
N PRO A 169 1.86 -9.64 -9.50
CA PRO A 169 1.75 -9.69 -8.04
C PRO A 169 3.06 -10.10 -7.36
N GLU A 170 3.79 -11.06 -7.93
CA GLU A 170 5.05 -11.58 -7.40
C GLU A 170 6.14 -10.50 -7.41
N ASN A 171 6.29 -9.79 -8.54
CA ASN A 171 7.25 -8.69 -8.66
C ASN A 171 6.91 -7.53 -7.72
N HIS A 172 5.62 -7.25 -7.54
CA HIS A 172 5.16 -6.28 -6.57
C HIS A 172 5.58 -6.67 -5.15
N ASP A 173 5.28 -7.89 -4.73
CA ASP A 173 5.53 -8.35 -3.36
C ASP A 173 7.04 -8.40 -3.06
N ALA A 174 7.86 -8.82 -4.04
CA ALA A 174 9.32 -8.78 -3.93
C ALA A 174 9.86 -7.35 -3.81
N ALA A 175 9.35 -6.42 -4.64
CA ALA A 175 9.77 -5.01 -4.59
C ALA A 175 9.38 -4.36 -3.26
N PHE A 176 8.13 -4.54 -2.81
CA PHE A 176 7.66 -3.94 -1.54
C PHE A 176 8.26 -4.62 -0.31
N ALA A 177 8.63 -5.89 -0.37
CA ALA A 177 9.43 -6.50 0.67
C ALA A 177 10.76 -5.76 0.86
N ALA A 178 11.42 -5.36 -0.24
CA ALA A 178 12.71 -4.67 -0.19
C ALA A 178 12.60 -3.20 0.26
N VAL A 179 11.65 -2.44 -0.33
CA VAL A 179 11.63 -0.97 -0.18
C VAL A 179 10.63 -0.45 0.87
N SER A 180 9.79 -1.31 1.44
CA SER A 180 8.77 -0.94 2.41
C SER A 180 8.77 -1.88 3.63
N HIS A 181 8.55 -3.19 3.43
CA HIS A 181 8.27 -4.10 4.54
C HIS A 181 9.52 -4.38 5.39
N LEU A 182 10.66 -4.67 4.77
CA LEU A 182 11.93 -4.84 5.50
C LEU A 182 12.35 -3.55 6.23
N PRO A 183 12.31 -2.35 5.63
CA PRO A 183 12.57 -1.11 6.36
C PRO A 183 11.75 -0.94 7.64
N HIS A 184 10.44 -1.26 7.61
CA HIS A 184 9.62 -1.20 8.83
C HIS A 184 10.02 -2.27 9.85
N LEU A 185 10.27 -3.50 9.40
CA LEU A 185 10.75 -4.57 10.28
C LEU A 185 12.05 -4.18 10.98
N LEU A 186 12.99 -3.57 10.24
CA LEU A 186 14.26 -3.09 10.77
C LEU A 186 14.05 -1.93 11.76
N ALA A 187 13.16 -0.97 11.45
CA ALA A 187 12.86 0.13 12.34
C ALA A 187 12.24 -0.36 13.67
N PHE A 188 11.30 -1.32 13.61
CA PHE A 188 10.74 -1.96 14.80
C PHE A 188 11.83 -2.68 15.63
N ALA A 189 12.66 -3.48 14.97
CA ALA A 189 13.72 -4.24 15.62
C ALA A 189 14.77 -3.33 16.24
N TYR A 190 15.24 -2.32 15.51
CA TYR A 190 16.28 -1.39 15.95
C TYR A 190 15.80 -0.54 17.14
N PHE A 191 14.62 0.07 17.04
CA PHE A 191 14.07 0.85 18.14
C PHE A 191 13.87 -0.01 19.39
N SER A 192 13.32 -1.22 19.24
CA SER A 192 13.14 -2.16 20.35
C SER A 192 14.47 -2.59 20.96
N ALA A 193 15.50 -2.82 20.15
CA ALA A 193 16.83 -3.21 20.61
C ALA A 193 17.47 -2.10 21.46
N VAL A 194 17.30 -0.84 21.10
CA VAL A 194 17.80 0.29 21.92
C VAL A 194 16.96 0.46 23.19
N ALA A 195 15.63 0.49 23.06
CA ALA A 195 14.74 0.77 24.19
C ALA A 195 14.78 -0.28 25.31
N ARG A 196 15.12 -1.54 24.98
CA ARG A 196 15.18 -2.65 25.95
C ARG A 196 16.52 -2.79 26.65
N GLN A 197 17.54 -1.97 26.34
CA GLN A 197 18.80 -2.00 27.04
C GLN A 197 18.63 -1.43 28.47
N PRO A 198 19.46 -1.82 29.44
CA PRO A 198 19.38 -1.26 30.80
C PRO A 198 19.43 0.25 30.84
N SER A 199 20.24 0.90 29.99
CA SER A 199 20.35 2.36 29.83
C SER A 199 19.56 2.89 28.63
N GLY A 200 18.54 2.16 28.15
CA GLY A 200 17.81 2.51 26.92
C GLY A 200 17.17 3.89 26.93
N GLN A 201 16.62 4.31 28.06
CA GLN A 201 16.04 5.66 28.23
C GLN A 201 17.11 6.77 28.13
N ASP A 202 18.28 6.53 28.75
CA ASP A 202 19.39 7.49 28.66
C ASP A 202 19.88 7.60 27.21
N TYR A 203 20.01 6.48 26.50
CA TYR A 203 20.40 6.50 25.09
C TYR A 203 19.37 7.22 24.21
N LEU A 204 18.09 6.99 24.43
CA LEU A 204 17.02 7.67 23.70
C LEU A 204 16.99 9.17 23.97
N SER A 205 17.37 9.62 25.19
CA SER A 205 17.47 11.03 25.50
C SER A 205 18.57 11.77 24.73
N LEU A 206 19.58 11.04 24.27
CA LEU A 206 20.70 11.54 23.47
C LEU A 206 20.46 11.41 21.96
N ALA A 207 19.31 10.85 21.55
CA ALA A 207 19.01 10.56 20.15
C ALA A 207 18.81 11.85 19.33
N GLY A 208 19.55 11.93 18.23
CA GLY A 208 19.48 13.07 17.30
C GLY A 208 18.53 12.84 16.10
N PRO A 209 18.53 13.78 15.14
CA PRO A 209 17.67 13.72 13.94
C PRO A 209 17.82 12.43 13.12
N GLY A 210 19.03 11.91 12.96
CA GLY A 210 19.27 10.67 12.21
C GLY A 210 18.54 9.46 12.80
N PHE A 211 18.59 9.32 14.14
CA PHE A 211 17.84 8.26 14.82
C PHE A 211 16.32 8.43 14.64
N ARG A 212 15.83 9.66 14.85
CA ARG A 212 14.41 9.99 14.67
C ARG A 212 13.93 9.66 13.26
N ASP A 213 14.67 10.06 12.23
CA ASP A 213 14.25 9.89 10.85
C ASP A 213 14.29 8.42 10.43
N PHE A 214 15.31 7.67 10.85
CA PHE A 214 15.42 6.23 10.60
C PHE A 214 14.32 5.42 11.30
N THR A 215 13.96 5.80 12.53
CA THR A 215 13.00 5.06 13.36
C THR A 215 11.57 5.60 13.27
N ARG A 216 11.31 6.69 12.55
CA ARG A 216 9.99 7.33 12.44
C ARG A 216 8.88 6.34 12.09
N ILE A 217 9.15 5.43 11.17
CA ILE A 217 8.20 4.41 10.72
C ILE A 217 7.93 3.31 11.76
N ALA A 218 8.69 3.22 12.84
CA ALA A 218 8.41 2.31 13.96
C ALA A 218 7.17 2.72 14.77
N ALA A 219 6.62 3.92 14.57
CA ALA A 219 5.37 4.37 15.18
C ALA A 219 4.11 4.01 14.35
N SER A 220 4.24 3.17 13.35
CA SER A 220 3.14 2.74 12.48
C SER A 220 2.15 1.83 13.22
N ASP A 221 0.89 1.77 12.70
CA ASP A 221 -0.20 0.97 13.30
C ASP A 221 0.16 -0.52 13.40
N PRO A 222 0.14 -1.10 14.62
CA PRO A 222 0.57 -2.49 14.82
C PRO A 222 -0.30 -3.52 14.11
N ALA A 223 -1.61 -3.29 13.99
CA ALA A 223 -2.52 -4.26 13.37
C ALA A 223 -2.31 -4.29 11.85
N VAL A 224 -2.14 -3.14 11.23
CA VAL A 224 -1.84 -3.02 9.80
C VAL A 224 -0.51 -3.69 9.48
N TRP A 225 0.54 -3.41 10.25
CA TRP A 225 1.87 -3.95 9.99
C TRP A 225 2.01 -5.43 10.31
N ARG A 226 1.32 -5.92 11.36
CA ARG A 226 1.20 -7.36 11.59
C ARG A 226 0.69 -8.08 10.33
N ASP A 227 -0.41 -7.60 9.76
CA ASP A 227 -1.04 -8.23 8.61
C ASP A 227 -0.14 -8.17 7.37
N ILE A 228 0.53 -7.04 7.13
CA ILE A 228 1.50 -6.88 6.03
C ILE A 228 2.69 -7.84 6.18
N LEU A 229 3.29 -7.88 7.37
CA LEU A 229 4.48 -8.70 7.62
C LEU A 229 4.18 -10.21 7.53
N ILE A 230 3.00 -10.64 7.97
CA ILE A 230 2.58 -12.04 7.86
C ILE A 230 2.27 -12.41 6.41
N SER A 231 1.55 -11.55 5.69
CA SER A 231 1.11 -11.86 4.31
C SER A 231 2.27 -11.90 3.31
N ASN A 232 3.32 -11.10 3.51
CA ASN A 232 4.49 -11.09 2.62
C ASN A 232 5.76 -11.70 3.24
N ARG A 233 5.61 -12.57 4.25
CA ARG A 233 6.73 -13.09 5.07
C ARG A 233 7.84 -13.74 4.26
N GLU A 234 7.50 -14.48 3.20
CA GLU A 234 8.50 -15.21 2.39
C GLU A 234 9.46 -14.25 1.67
N GLU A 235 8.94 -13.22 1.04
CA GLU A 235 9.75 -12.22 0.36
C GLU A 235 10.52 -11.35 1.36
N ILE A 236 9.90 -11.03 2.51
CA ILE A 236 10.58 -10.31 3.61
C ILE A 236 11.78 -11.11 4.12
N PHE A 237 11.66 -12.43 4.33
CA PHE A 237 12.78 -13.25 4.77
C PHE A 237 13.89 -13.33 3.74
N LYS A 238 13.58 -13.36 2.44
CA LYS A 238 14.61 -13.27 1.38
C LYS A 238 15.38 -11.94 1.45
N GLN A 239 14.68 -10.83 1.62
CA GLN A 239 15.31 -9.51 1.76
C GLN A 239 16.08 -9.39 3.07
N SER A 240 15.55 -9.91 4.18
CA SER A 240 16.21 -9.93 5.48
C SER A 240 17.52 -10.73 5.44
N LEU A 241 17.56 -11.85 4.72
CA LEU A 241 18.80 -12.62 4.54
C LEU A 241 19.85 -11.81 3.79
N ARG A 242 19.48 -11.15 2.68
CA ARG A 242 20.39 -10.28 1.93
C ARG A 242 20.92 -9.13 2.78
N PHE A 243 20.04 -8.50 3.54
CA PHE A 243 20.42 -7.42 4.46
C PHE A 243 21.44 -7.91 5.50
N ARG A 244 21.21 -9.07 6.14
CA ARG A 244 22.14 -9.64 7.12
C ARG A 244 23.49 -9.93 6.52
N HIS A 245 23.56 -10.52 5.32
CA HIS A 245 24.84 -10.74 4.63
C HIS A 245 25.60 -9.43 4.38
N THR A 246 24.90 -8.36 4.00
CA THR A 246 25.55 -7.06 3.81
C THR A 246 26.02 -6.46 5.13
N LEU A 247 25.24 -6.61 6.20
CA LEU A 247 25.61 -6.16 7.54
C LEU A 247 26.83 -6.94 8.06
N ASP A 248 26.81 -8.27 7.92
CA ASP A 248 27.94 -9.14 8.30
C ASP A 248 29.24 -8.76 7.57
N ALA A 249 29.14 -8.40 6.28
CA ALA A 249 30.28 -7.93 5.50
C ALA A 249 30.85 -6.60 6.04
N LEU A 250 30.02 -5.64 6.36
CA LEU A 250 30.42 -4.38 7.00
C LEU A 250 31.06 -4.61 8.36
N GLU A 251 30.43 -5.44 9.20
CA GLU A 251 31.00 -5.80 10.52
C GLU A 251 32.34 -6.51 10.39
N HIS A 252 32.54 -7.39 9.41
CA HIS A 252 33.80 -8.06 9.15
C HIS A 252 34.92 -7.06 8.85
N VAL A 253 34.65 -6.08 7.97
CA VAL A 253 35.61 -5.04 7.61
C VAL A 253 35.95 -4.16 8.82
N ILE A 254 34.94 -3.80 9.65
CA ILE A 254 35.15 -3.05 10.89
C ILE A 254 36.08 -3.84 11.85
N ARG A 255 35.80 -5.15 12.05
CA ARG A 255 36.62 -6.01 12.94
C ARG A 255 38.06 -6.17 12.43
N SER A 256 38.27 -6.20 11.11
CA SER A 256 39.61 -6.30 10.53
C SER A 256 40.42 -5.01 10.61
N GLY A 257 39.77 -3.87 10.94
CA GLY A 257 40.42 -2.56 10.96
C GLY A 257 40.84 -2.05 9.58
N ASN A 258 40.31 -2.63 8.49
CA ASN A 258 40.64 -2.20 7.14
C ASN A 258 39.84 -0.91 6.77
N VAL A 259 40.47 0.23 7.05
CA VAL A 259 39.86 1.56 6.89
C VAL A 259 39.53 1.85 5.42
N GLU A 260 40.36 1.49 4.47
CA GLU A 260 40.18 1.72 3.04
C GLU A 260 38.98 0.94 2.52
N ALA A 261 38.90 -0.37 2.84
CA ALA A 261 37.76 -1.20 2.44
C ALA A 261 36.45 -0.72 3.07
N LEU A 262 36.48 -0.24 4.33
CA LEU A 262 35.29 0.33 4.96
C LEU A 262 34.82 1.60 4.27
N GLU A 263 35.75 2.52 3.97
CA GLU A 263 35.45 3.77 3.26
C GLU A 263 34.84 3.49 1.88
N ASP A 264 35.38 2.51 1.16
CA ASP A 264 34.87 2.11 -0.16
C ASP A 264 33.44 1.57 -0.10
N LEU A 265 33.12 0.72 0.87
CA LEU A 265 31.75 0.22 1.07
C LEU A 265 30.76 1.34 1.41
N ILE A 266 31.16 2.27 2.28
CA ILE A 266 30.36 3.44 2.64
C ILE A 266 30.16 4.35 1.42
N ARG A 267 31.22 4.60 0.65
CA ARG A 267 31.17 5.44 -0.56
C ARG A 267 30.22 4.87 -1.59
N GLN A 268 30.26 3.55 -1.85
CA GLN A 268 29.34 2.90 -2.78
C GLN A 268 27.86 3.12 -2.38
N ALA A 269 27.56 2.98 -1.08
CA ALA A 269 26.21 3.23 -0.59
C ALA A 269 25.80 4.72 -0.69
N ALA A 270 26.71 5.61 -0.35
CA ALA A 270 26.50 7.07 -0.42
C ALA A 270 26.24 7.55 -1.85
N ASP A 271 27.05 7.09 -2.80
CA ASP A 271 26.90 7.44 -4.22
C ASP A 271 25.59 6.89 -4.79
N ALA A 272 25.26 5.65 -4.48
CA ALA A 272 23.98 5.06 -4.90
C ALA A 272 22.78 5.85 -4.31
N ARG A 273 22.87 6.28 -3.06
CA ARG A 273 21.81 7.08 -2.40
C ARG A 273 21.72 8.50 -2.98
N ALA A 274 22.86 9.13 -3.29
CA ALA A 274 22.91 10.47 -3.89
C ALA A 274 22.26 10.50 -5.29
N ASN A 275 22.44 9.44 -6.06
CA ASN A 275 21.87 9.31 -7.40
C ASN A 275 20.41 8.83 -7.41
N TRP A 276 19.87 8.37 -6.28
CA TRP A 276 18.49 7.88 -6.20
C TRP A 276 17.49 9.03 -6.09
N GLN A 277 16.43 8.94 -6.89
CA GLN A 277 15.28 9.85 -6.83
C GLN A 277 13.99 9.08 -6.62
N MET A 278 13.15 9.57 -5.70
CA MET A 278 11.84 8.96 -5.43
C MET A 278 10.92 9.12 -6.64
N GLY A 279 10.32 8.01 -7.09
CA GLY A 279 9.36 8.03 -8.20
C GLY A 279 9.98 8.16 -9.60
N ALA A 280 11.30 8.20 -9.71
CA ALA A 280 11.94 8.06 -11.01
C ALA A 280 11.71 6.64 -11.52
N ALA A 281 10.79 6.48 -12.48
CA ALA A 281 10.70 5.24 -13.23
C ALA A 281 12.07 5.01 -13.89
N ASN A 282 12.70 3.86 -13.64
CA ASN A 282 13.83 3.45 -14.44
C ASN A 282 13.38 3.49 -15.91
N LYS A 283 13.92 4.41 -16.68
CA LYS A 283 13.88 4.31 -18.13
C LYS A 283 14.66 3.03 -18.44
N THR A 284 13.94 1.94 -18.67
CA THR A 284 14.54 0.68 -19.12
C THR A 284 15.41 1.02 -20.32
N PRO A 285 16.74 0.74 -20.32
CA PRO A 285 17.53 0.88 -21.51
C PRO A 285 16.96 -0.09 -22.56
N GLY A 286 16.42 0.46 -23.64
CA GLY A 286 16.06 -0.10 -24.91
C GLY A 286 15.84 -1.61 -25.01
N ALA A 287 14.57 -2.01 -25.13
CA ALA A 287 14.24 -3.12 -26.01
C ALA A 287 14.54 -2.64 -27.46
N ARG A 288 15.68 -3.06 -27.99
CA ARG A 288 15.92 -3.12 -29.43
C ARG A 288 15.58 -4.51 -29.93
#